data_9957a5e6673eab31ddb332353b9bbc43
#
_entry.id   9957a5e6673eab31ddb332353b9bbc43
#
_cell.length_a   1.000
_cell.length_b   1.000
_cell.length_c   1.000
_cell.angle_alpha   90.00
_cell.angle_beta   90.00
_cell.angle_gamma   90.00
#
_symmetry.space_group_name_H-M   'P 1'
#
loop_
_entity.id
_entity.type
_entity.pdbx_description
1 polymer ?
#
loop_
_entity_poly.entity_id
_entity_poly.type
_entity_poly.pdbx_seq_one_letter_code
_entity_poly.pdbx_strand_id
1 'polypeptide(L)'
;MKIDSIMVGPIMTNCYLLSDETAGVCALIDPGDEAPRVLDMVARSGCQLQYILLTHGHFDHTTAVRPILEQYPERYYHDGDTLTLGSLTVTVLETPGHSKGSVCLVAEDVIFSGDTLFRCSCGRTDFAGGDYREMLQSLGRLGNLPGSYRVYPGHDQPTTLDYERRVNPYVRQGMKYHGAAGHAGA
;
A
#
# COMPACT_ATOMS: atom_id res chain seq x y z
N MET A 1 1.17 -10.53 -14.14
CA MET A 1 0.67 -9.51 -13.22
C MET A 1 0.30 -8.25 -13.98
N LYS A 2 -0.88 -7.67 -13.73
CA LYS A 2 -1.34 -6.40 -14.28
C LYS A 2 -1.83 -5.50 -13.16
N ILE A 3 -1.66 -4.18 -13.29
CA ILE A 3 -2.15 -3.19 -12.34
C ILE A 3 -2.94 -2.15 -13.11
N ASP A 4 -4.22 -2.03 -12.78
CA ASP A 4 -5.08 -0.93 -13.20
C ASP A 4 -5.32 0.00 -12.02
N SER A 5 -5.60 1.28 -12.27
CA SER A 5 -5.85 2.26 -11.21
C SER A 5 -6.90 3.27 -11.61
N ILE A 6 -7.67 3.74 -10.62
CA ILE A 6 -8.55 4.89 -10.74
C ILE A 6 -8.41 5.78 -9.51
N MET A 7 -8.51 7.08 -9.70
CA MET A 7 -8.66 8.03 -8.57
C MET A 7 -10.14 8.12 -8.21
N VAL A 8 -10.42 8.05 -6.91
CA VAL A 8 -11.77 8.06 -6.34
C VAL A 8 -11.91 9.12 -5.24
N GLY A 9 -13.15 9.60 -5.07
CA GLY A 9 -13.52 10.55 -4.03
C GLY A 9 -12.94 11.97 -4.21
N PRO A 10 -13.34 12.90 -3.32
CA PRO A 10 -13.00 14.32 -3.44
C PRO A 10 -11.53 14.64 -3.18
N ILE A 11 -10.80 13.76 -2.49
CA ILE A 11 -9.37 13.93 -2.20
C ILE A 11 -8.48 13.03 -3.08
N MET A 12 -9.08 12.47 -4.14
CA MET A 12 -8.37 11.77 -5.24
C MET A 12 -7.48 10.63 -4.75
N THR A 13 -8.01 9.75 -3.90
CA THR A 13 -7.32 8.55 -3.44
C THR A 13 -7.14 7.57 -4.59
N ASN A 14 -5.97 7.00 -4.72
CA ASN A 14 -5.68 5.97 -5.71
C ASN A 14 -6.25 4.62 -5.27
N CYS A 15 -7.23 4.11 -5.99
CA CYS A 15 -7.70 2.73 -5.88
C CYS A 15 -7.03 1.88 -6.95
N TYR A 16 -6.45 0.75 -6.57
CA TYR A 16 -5.75 -0.14 -7.48
C TYR A 16 -6.46 -1.49 -7.64
N LEU A 17 -6.33 -2.07 -8.83
CA LEU A 17 -6.72 -3.44 -9.13
C LEU A 17 -5.46 -4.22 -9.52
N LEU A 18 -5.02 -5.11 -8.65
CA LEU A 18 -3.94 -6.06 -8.90
C LEU A 18 -4.53 -7.35 -9.48
N SER A 19 -4.14 -7.73 -10.69
CA SER A 19 -4.68 -8.91 -11.38
C SER A 19 -3.58 -9.91 -11.75
N ASP A 20 -3.86 -11.18 -11.48
CA ASP A 20 -3.23 -12.30 -12.16
C ASP A 20 -4.15 -12.73 -13.31
N GLU A 21 -3.90 -12.19 -14.52
CA GLU A 21 -4.72 -12.49 -15.70
C GLU A 21 -4.64 -13.97 -16.12
N THR A 22 -3.53 -14.64 -15.83
CA THR A 22 -3.35 -16.06 -16.15
C THR A 22 -4.24 -16.95 -15.26
N ALA A 23 -4.33 -16.61 -13.99
CA ALA A 23 -5.19 -17.31 -13.04
C ALA A 23 -6.66 -16.82 -13.08
N GLY A 24 -6.93 -15.67 -13.72
CA GLY A 24 -8.26 -15.08 -13.81
C GLY A 24 -8.78 -14.53 -12.49
N VAL A 25 -7.88 -14.09 -11.59
CA VAL A 25 -8.23 -13.54 -10.27
C VAL A 25 -7.64 -12.16 -10.04
N CYS A 26 -8.28 -11.37 -9.19
CA CYS A 26 -7.79 -10.02 -8.84
C CYS A 26 -8.04 -9.65 -7.39
N ALA A 27 -7.35 -8.61 -6.94
CA ALA A 27 -7.53 -7.98 -5.64
C ALA A 27 -7.70 -6.46 -5.82
N LEU A 28 -8.66 -5.88 -5.11
CA LEU A 28 -8.79 -4.43 -4.95
C LEU A 28 -7.92 -3.96 -3.81
N ILE A 29 -7.28 -2.82 -3.99
CA ILE A 29 -6.47 -2.15 -2.96
C ILE A 29 -7.01 -0.74 -2.77
N ASP A 30 -7.36 -0.41 -1.54
CA ASP A 30 -7.90 0.88 -1.12
C ASP A 30 -9.10 1.37 -1.95
N PRO A 31 -10.23 0.64 -1.99
CA PRO A 31 -11.45 1.13 -2.64
C PRO A 31 -12.08 2.25 -1.79
N GLY A 32 -11.56 3.47 -1.95
CA GLY A 32 -11.85 4.60 -1.07
C GLY A 32 -13.22 5.20 -1.25
N ASP A 33 -13.77 5.24 -2.46
CA ASP A 33 -15.07 5.84 -2.76
C ASP A 33 -15.61 5.31 -4.10
N GLU A 34 -16.77 5.82 -4.53
CA GLU A 34 -17.37 5.58 -5.85
C GLU A 34 -17.49 4.08 -6.22
N ALA A 35 -18.00 3.24 -5.31
CA ALA A 35 -18.12 1.79 -5.47
C ALA A 35 -18.57 1.33 -6.87
N PRO A 36 -19.55 1.99 -7.57
CA PRO A 36 -19.93 1.60 -8.93
C PRO A 36 -18.78 1.70 -9.94
N ARG A 37 -17.93 2.73 -9.85
CA ARG A 37 -16.75 2.89 -10.74
C ARG A 37 -15.66 1.85 -10.43
N VAL A 38 -15.47 1.54 -9.14
CA VAL A 38 -14.54 0.49 -8.69
C VAL A 38 -15.00 -0.87 -9.21
N LEU A 39 -16.28 -1.20 -9.08
CA LEU A 39 -16.84 -2.46 -9.58
C LEU A 39 -16.79 -2.56 -11.11
N ASP A 40 -16.99 -1.44 -11.84
CA ASP A 40 -16.81 -1.40 -13.29
C ASP A 40 -15.35 -1.69 -13.71
N MET A 41 -14.36 -1.21 -12.95
CA MET A 41 -12.95 -1.58 -13.17
C MET A 41 -12.72 -3.09 -12.99
N VAL A 42 -13.28 -3.69 -11.93
CA VAL A 42 -13.23 -5.14 -11.71
C VAL A 42 -13.90 -5.90 -12.87
N ALA A 43 -15.10 -5.49 -13.25
CA ALA A 43 -15.84 -6.16 -14.34
C ALA A 43 -15.08 -6.11 -15.68
N ARG A 44 -14.47 -4.98 -16.01
CA ARG A 44 -13.66 -4.82 -17.22
C ARG A 44 -12.38 -5.64 -17.22
N SER A 45 -11.84 -5.99 -16.08
CA SER A 45 -10.65 -6.85 -15.99
C SER A 45 -10.91 -8.29 -16.45
N GLY A 46 -12.17 -8.74 -16.39
CA GLY A 46 -12.55 -10.12 -16.65
C GLY A 46 -12.08 -11.11 -15.57
N CYS A 47 -11.48 -10.62 -14.49
CA CYS A 47 -10.97 -11.43 -13.36
C CYS A 47 -12.02 -11.52 -12.24
N GLN A 48 -11.98 -12.63 -11.51
CA GLN A 48 -12.78 -12.80 -10.30
C GLN A 48 -12.13 -12.05 -9.13
N LEU A 49 -12.87 -11.16 -8.48
CA LEU A 49 -12.41 -10.49 -7.27
C LEU A 49 -12.26 -11.50 -6.13
N GLN A 50 -11.04 -11.66 -5.61
CA GLN A 50 -10.70 -12.59 -4.54
C GLN A 50 -10.46 -11.89 -3.21
N TYR A 51 -9.89 -10.68 -3.24
CA TYR A 51 -9.56 -9.91 -2.04
C TYR A 51 -9.90 -8.44 -2.20
N ILE A 52 -10.25 -7.82 -1.06
CA ILE A 52 -10.17 -6.38 -0.84
C ILE A 52 -9.09 -6.17 0.22
N LEU A 53 -8.05 -5.44 -0.13
CA LEU A 53 -6.89 -5.18 0.70
C LEU A 53 -6.84 -3.70 1.06
N LEU A 54 -6.59 -3.38 2.31
CA LEU A 54 -6.53 -2.01 2.81
C LEU A 54 -5.12 -1.71 3.32
N THR A 55 -4.55 -0.60 2.89
CA THR A 55 -3.27 -0.14 3.43
C THR A 55 -3.44 0.47 4.82
N HIS A 56 -4.58 1.11 5.09
CA HIS A 56 -4.96 1.64 6.39
C HIS A 56 -6.45 1.98 6.48
N GLY A 57 -6.91 2.44 7.65
CA GLY A 57 -8.34 2.59 7.95
C GLY A 57 -8.94 3.99 7.76
N HIS A 58 -8.28 4.95 7.12
CA HIS A 58 -8.88 6.26 6.88
C HIS A 58 -10.03 6.17 5.88
N PHE A 59 -11.01 7.06 6.05
CA PHE A 59 -12.30 6.98 5.35
C PHE A 59 -12.15 7.00 3.82
N ASP A 60 -11.22 7.79 3.32
CA ASP A 60 -10.96 7.95 1.88
C ASP A 60 -10.31 6.72 1.22
N HIS A 61 -9.81 5.76 2.01
CA HIS A 61 -9.34 4.45 1.55
C HIS A 61 -10.38 3.34 1.73
N THR A 62 -11.46 3.57 2.48
CA THR A 62 -12.35 2.49 2.94
C THR A 62 -13.84 2.68 2.63
N THR A 63 -14.28 3.86 2.20
CA THR A 63 -15.73 4.18 2.10
C THR A 63 -16.46 3.24 1.14
N ALA A 64 -15.86 2.80 0.02
CA ALA A 64 -16.48 1.86 -0.90
C ALA A 64 -16.37 0.39 -0.47
N VAL A 65 -15.61 0.06 0.58
CA VAL A 65 -15.43 -1.33 1.04
C VAL A 65 -16.78 -1.95 1.42
N ARG A 66 -17.57 -1.28 2.25
CA ARG A 66 -18.83 -1.82 2.74
C ARG A 66 -19.85 -2.12 1.64
N PRO A 67 -20.09 -1.24 0.65
CA PRO A 67 -20.95 -1.55 -0.49
C PRO A 67 -20.46 -2.73 -1.35
N ILE A 68 -19.15 -3.00 -1.34
CA ILE A 68 -18.56 -4.10 -2.12
C ILE A 68 -18.53 -5.39 -1.30
N LEU A 69 -18.34 -5.30 0.05
CA LEU A 69 -18.19 -6.44 0.96
C LEU A 69 -19.47 -7.25 1.22
N GLU A 70 -20.64 -6.82 0.82
CA GLU A 70 -21.87 -7.63 1.02
C GLU A 70 -21.72 -9.08 0.51
N GLN A 71 -20.64 -9.38 -0.22
CA GLN A 71 -20.34 -10.68 -0.80
C GLN A 71 -19.02 -11.32 -0.35
N TYR A 72 -18.17 -10.64 0.46
CA TYR A 72 -16.82 -11.13 0.79
C TYR A 72 -16.50 -11.01 2.28
N PRO A 73 -15.90 -12.05 2.94
CA PRO A 73 -15.55 -11.99 4.36
C PRO A 73 -14.34 -11.07 4.60
N GLU A 74 -14.42 -10.27 5.68
CA GLU A 74 -13.29 -9.47 6.18
C GLU A 74 -12.16 -10.37 6.66
N ARG A 75 -10.91 -9.97 6.38
CA ARG A 75 -9.71 -10.59 6.95
C ARG A 75 -8.79 -9.51 7.51
N TYR A 76 -8.24 -9.78 8.70
CA TYR A 76 -7.16 -9.00 9.27
C TYR A 76 -5.83 -9.64 8.90
N TYR A 77 -4.79 -8.84 8.74
CA TYR A 77 -3.43 -9.30 8.46
C TYR A 77 -2.41 -8.57 9.34
N HIS A 78 -1.26 -9.19 9.54
CA HIS A 78 -0.16 -8.72 10.38
C HIS A 78 1.13 -8.65 9.58
N ASP A 79 2.17 -8.12 10.20
CA ASP A 79 3.49 -8.03 9.58
C ASP A 79 4.03 -9.41 9.18
N GLY A 80 4.49 -9.51 7.95
CA GLY A 80 5.01 -10.74 7.37
C GLY A 80 3.96 -11.72 6.86
N ASP A 81 2.66 -11.47 7.06
CA ASP A 81 1.62 -12.29 6.46
C ASP A 81 1.73 -12.30 4.94
N THR A 82 1.38 -13.44 4.35
CA THR A 82 1.35 -13.61 2.91
C THR A 82 -0.03 -14.05 2.43
N LEU A 83 -0.48 -13.45 1.33
CA LEU A 83 -1.74 -13.78 0.67
C LEU A 83 -1.43 -14.29 -0.73
N THR A 84 -2.06 -15.39 -1.12
CA THR A 84 -1.93 -15.94 -2.46
C THR A 84 -3.03 -15.39 -3.36
N LEU A 85 -2.65 -14.73 -4.46
CA LEU A 85 -3.55 -14.24 -5.49
C LEU A 85 -3.19 -14.91 -6.82
N GLY A 86 -3.82 -16.04 -7.12
CA GLY A 86 -3.42 -16.87 -8.26
C GLY A 86 -1.99 -17.38 -8.12
N SER A 87 -1.09 -16.98 -9.01
CA SER A 87 0.34 -17.28 -8.94
C SER A 87 1.14 -16.24 -8.17
N LEU A 88 0.52 -15.09 -7.82
CA LEU A 88 1.18 -13.99 -7.11
C LEU A 88 1.14 -14.21 -5.61
N THR A 89 2.21 -13.79 -4.94
CA THR A 89 2.27 -13.68 -3.47
C THR A 89 2.27 -12.20 -3.08
N VAL A 90 1.32 -11.81 -2.25
CA VAL A 90 1.27 -10.47 -1.65
C VAL A 90 1.74 -10.58 -0.21
N THR A 91 2.83 -9.91 0.12
CA THR A 91 3.40 -9.84 1.48
C THR A 91 2.99 -8.54 2.15
N VAL A 92 2.57 -8.63 3.40
CA VAL A 92 2.20 -7.49 4.24
C VAL A 92 3.43 -7.00 5.01
N LEU A 93 3.70 -5.71 4.95
CA LEU A 93 4.70 -5.04 5.77
C LEU A 93 4.04 -3.97 6.64
N GLU A 94 4.03 -4.13 7.95
CA GLU A 94 3.58 -3.07 8.85
C GLU A 94 4.48 -1.84 8.70
N THR A 95 3.85 -0.70 8.46
CA THR A 95 4.51 0.60 8.26
C THR A 95 3.79 1.70 9.03
N PRO A 96 3.74 1.60 10.39
CA PRO A 96 3.08 2.60 11.21
C PRO A 96 3.72 3.97 11.06
N GLY A 97 2.94 5.02 11.35
CA GLY A 97 3.41 6.40 11.34
C GLY A 97 2.37 7.39 10.81
N HIS A 98 1.72 7.11 9.68
CA HIS A 98 0.52 7.84 9.24
C HIS A 98 -0.69 7.44 10.08
N SER A 99 -0.83 6.15 10.34
CA SER A 99 -1.72 5.57 11.34
C SER A 99 -1.04 4.37 12.01
N LYS A 100 -1.57 3.91 13.15
CA LYS A 100 -1.03 2.73 13.87
C LYS A 100 -1.16 1.43 13.06
N GLY A 101 -2.20 1.33 12.25
CA GLY A 101 -2.48 0.14 11.44
C GLY A 101 -2.01 0.26 9.98
N SER A 102 -1.19 1.24 9.64
CA SER A 102 -0.68 1.38 8.27
C SER A 102 0.20 0.22 7.88
N VAL A 103 -0.02 -0.30 6.65
CA VAL A 103 0.79 -1.34 6.03
C VAL A 103 1.15 -0.97 4.59
N CYS A 104 2.24 -1.52 4.10
CA CYS A 104 2.54 -1.62 2.69
C CYS A 104 2.31 -3.05 2.20
N LEU A 105 1.77 -3.21 1.00
CA LEU A 105 1.55 -4.50 0.37
C LEU A 105 2.57 -4.69 -0.74
N VAL A 106 3.33 -5.77 -0.67
CA VAL A 106 4.41 -6.05 -1.63
C VAL A 106 4.04 -7.25 -2.49
N ALA A 107 4.00 -7.07 -3.80
CA ALA A 107 3.75 -8.12 -4.77
C ALA A 107 4.83 -8.06 -5.87
N GLU A 108 5.64 -9.11 -5.99
CA GLU A 108 6.77 -9.17 -6.94
C GLU A 108 7.69 -7.93 -6.81
N ASP A 109 7.79 -7.11 -7.85
CA ASP A 109 8.57 -5.87 -7.92
C ASP A 109 7.75 -4.61 -7.61
N VAL A 110 6.60 -4.75 -6.93
CA VAL A 110 5.64 -3.67 -6.67
C VAL A 110 5.39 -3.50 -5.18
N ILE A 111 5.29 -2.25 -4.73
CA ILE A 111 4.84 -1.85 -3.40
C ILE A 111 3.62 -0.94 -3.54
N PHE A 112 2.49 -1.33 -2.96
CA PHE A 112 1.37 -0.43 -2.69
C PHE A 112 1.59 0.16 -1.31
N SER A 113 1.99 1.43 -1.28
CA SER A 113 2.50 2.06 -0.05
C SER A 113 1.45 2.78 0.78
N GLY A 114 0.20 2.88 0.28
CA GLY A 114 -0.80 3.70 0.93
C GLY A 114 -0.24 5.08 1.27
N ASP A 115 -0.54 5.57 2.46
CA ASP A 115 -0.06 6.87 2.95
C ASP A 115 1.25 6.77 3.76
N THR A 116 2.10 5.79 3.44
CA THR A 116 3.46 5.71 4.02
C THR A 116 4.48 6.44 3.15
N LEU A 117 4.62 6.07 1.87
CA LEU A 117 5.63 6.63 0.96
C LEU A 117 4.97 7.26 -0.26
N PHE A 118 5.21 8.56 -0.45
CA PHE A 118 4.84 9.32 -1.64
C PHE A 118 6.07 9.73 -2.44
N ARG A 119 5.86 10.17 -3.67
CA ARG A 119 6.94 10.69 -4.51
C ARG A 119 7.56 11.93 -3.86
N CYS A 120 8.84 11.83 -3.48
CA CYS A 120 9.62 12.86 -2.78
C CYS A 120 9.03 13.30 -1.42
N SER A 121 8.06 12.56 -0.86
CA SER A 121 7.36 12.91 0.37
C SER A 121 6.96 11.65 1.15
N CYS A 122 6.18 11.83 2.19
CA CYS A 122 5.54 10.77 2.98
C CYS A 122 4.18 11.25 3.46
N GLY A 123 3.36 10.32 3.97
CA GLY A 123 2.10 10.64 4.61
C GLY A 123 2.27 11.55 5.83
N ARG A 124 1.28 12.36 6.11
CA ARG A 124 1.26 13.21 7.30
C ARG A 124 1.12 12.36 8.57
N THR A 125 1.64 12.89 9.67
CA THR A 125 1.72 12.15 10.95
C THR A 125 1.06 12.90 12.13
N ASP A 126 0.28 13.94 11.83
CA ASP A 126 -0.36 14.82 12.81
C ASP A 126 -1.83 14.46 13.07
N PHE A 127 -2.34 13.36 12.50
CA PHE A 127 -3.64 12.80 12.83
C PHE A 127 -3.59 11.95 14.11
N ALA A 128 -4.75 11.68 14.69
CA ALA A 128 -4.88 10.77 15.82
C ALA A 128 -4.28 9.38 15.46
N GLY A 129 -3.32 8.92 16.26
CA GLY A 129 -2.57 7.70 15.98
C GLY A 129 -1.37 7.85 15.05
N GLY A 130 -1.14 9.04 14.50
CA GLY A 130 0.07 9.34 13.73
C GLY A 130 1.29 9.54 14.63
N ASP A 131 2.48 9.19 14.13
CA ASP A 131 3.77 9.36 14.81
C ASP A 131 4.90 9.51 13.78
N TYR A 132 5.57 10.66 13.84
CA TYR A 132 6.65 10.97 12.88
C TYR A 132 7.87 10.05 13.03
N ARG A 133 8.17 9.60 14.24
CA ARG A 133 9.30 8.70 14.49
C ARG A 133 9.01 7.31 13.93
N GLU A 134 7.81 6.80 14.13
CA GLU A 134 7.37 5.54 13.53
C GLU A 134 7.38 5.64 11.98
N MET A 135 6.93 6.78 11.43
CA MET A 135 6.99 7.03 9.98
C MET A 135 8.43 6.92 9.45
N LEU A 136 9.40 7.55 10.12
CA LEU A 136 10.79 7.44 9.71
C LEU A 136 11.33 6.02 9.80
N GLN A 137 10.94 5.25 10.82
CA GLN A 137 11.31 3.84 10.93
C GLN A 137 10.72 3.01 9.79
N SER A 138 9.45 3.24 9.46
CA SER A 138 8.76 2.58 8.35
C SER A 138 9.40 2.91 7.00
N LEU A 139 9.72 4.19 6.75
CA LEU A 139 10.42 4.62 5.55
C LEU A 139 11.85 4.07 5.47
N GLY A 140 12.53 3.95 6.61
CA GLY A 140 13.83 3.29 6.70
C GLY A 140 13.74 1.79 6.39
N ARG A 141 12.72 1.10 6.89
CA ARG A 141 12.43 -0.28 6.55
C ARG A 141 12.24 -0.47 5.05
N LEU A 142 11.38 0.35 4.42
CA LEU A 142 11.16 0.31 2.98
C LEU A 142 12.45 0.64 2.21
N GLY A 143 13.16 1.69 2.61
CA GLY A 143 14.41 2.10 1.96
C GLY A 143 15.50 1.02 1.98
N ASN A 144 15.50 0.14 2.98
CA ASN A 144 16.47 -0.96 3.12
C ASN A 144 15.99 -2.29 2.50
N LEU A 145 14.82 -2.37 1.88
CA LEU A 145 14.40 -3.56 1.16
C LEU A 145 15.40 -3.89 0.04
N PRO A 146 15.79 -5.17 -0.12
CA PRO A 146 16.66 -5.56 -1.22
C PRO A 146 15.93 -5.47 -2.57
N GLY A 147 16.62 -5.02 -3.63
CA GLY A 147 16.07 -4.97 -4.97
C GLY A 147 15.43 -3.61 -5.33
N SER A 148 14.80 -3.60 -6.48
CA SER A 148 14.13 -2.43 -7.10
C SER A 148 12.63 -2.65 -7.12
N TYR A 149 11.87 -1.62 -6.76
CA TYR A 149 10.42 -1.70 -6.69
C TYR A 149 9.77 -0.49 -7.37
N ARG A 150 8.69 -0.73 -8.09
CA ARG A 150 7.72 0.30 -8.45
C ARG A 150 6.84 0.59 -7.23
N VAL A 151 6.60 1.84 -6.92
CA VAL A 151 5.80 2.27 -5.75
C VAL A 151 4.51 2.92 -6.22
N TYR A 152 3.41 2.41 -5.74
CA TYR A 152 2.04 2.87 -6.00
C TYR A 152 1.44 3.43 -4.70
N PRO A 153 1.46 4.76 -4.54
CA PRO A 153 1.02 5.43 -3.30
C PRO A 153 -0.50 5.60 -3.21
N GLY A 154 -1.02 5.87 -2.01
CA GLY A 154 -2.43 6.22 -1.79
C GLY A 154 -2.85 7.53 -2.47
N HIS A 155 -1.92 8.47 -2.57
CA HIS A 155 -2.12 9.74 -3.28
C HIS A 155 -0.94 10.03 -4.21
N ASP A 156 -1.12 11.01 -5.10
CA ASP A 156 -0.13 11.46 -6.08
C ASP A 156 0.26 10.38 -7.12
N GLN A 157 1.39 10.62 -7.78
CA GLN A 157 1.88 9.80 -8.88
C GLN A 157 2.73 8.63 -8.38
N PRO A 158 2.72 7.49 -9.10
CA PRO A 158 3.67 6.42 -8.87
C PRO A 158 5.14 6.88 -8.95
N THR A 159 5.99 6.15 -8.24
CA THR A 159 7.44 6.38 -8.22
C THR A 159 8.20 5.06 -8.21
N THR A 160 9.49 5.08 -7.96
CA THR A 160 10.30 3.87 -7.72
C THR A 160 11.08 4.01 -6.42
N LEU A 161 11.26 2.90 -5.72
CA LEU A 161 11.99 2.91 -4.47
C LEU A 161 13.45 3.37 -4.66
N ASP A 162 14.06 3.06 -5.80
CA ASP A 162 15.43 3.51 -6.12
C ASP A 162 15.51 5.03 -6.32
N TYR A 163 14.47 5.64 -6.89
CA TYR A 163 14.39 7.09 -6.98
C TYR A 163 14.25 7.70 -5.57
N GLU A 164 13.34 7.18 -4.76
CA GLU A 164 13.08 7.69 -3.40
C GLU A 164 14.30 7.55 -2.47
N ARG A 165 15.04 6.46 -2.56
CA ARG A 165 16.31 6.27 -1.83
C ARG A 165 17.32 7.40 -2.10
N ARG A 166 17.34 7.92 -3.33
CA ARG A 166 18.30 8.96 -3.74
C ARG A 166 17.83 10.35 -3.38
N VAL A 167 16.54 10.66 -3.55
CA VAL A 167 16.04 12.05 -3.51
C VAL A 167 15.13 12.36 -2.34
N ASN A 168 14.37 11.36 -1.84
CA ASN A 168 13.40 11.59 -0.78
C ASN A 168 14.10 11.82 0.56
N PRO A 169 13.95 13.02 1.19
CA PRO A 169 14.64 13.33 2.43
C PRO A 169 14.18 12.43 3.59
N TYR A 170 12.92 12.03 3.62
CA TYR A 170 12.35 11.20 4.68
C TYR A 170 12.85 9.75 4.60
N VAL A 171 12.90 9.16 3.41
CA VAL A 171 13.49 7.82 3.19
C VAL A 171 14.96 7.83 3.59
N ARG A 172 15.72 8.84 3.13
CA ARG A 172 17.15 8.97 3.45
C ARG A 172 17.39 9.15 4.95
N GLN A 173 16.52 9.89 5.64
CA GLN A 173 16.58 10.04 7.08
C GLN A 173 16.25 8.71 7.78
N GLY A 174 15.21 8.02 7.36
CA GLY A 174 14.77 6.74 7.90
C GLY A 174 15.84 5.65 7.75
N MET A 175 16.49 5.56 6.60
CA MET A 175 17.58 4.61 6.37
C MET A 175 18.77 4.80 7.35
N LYS A 176 19.08 6.06 7.70
CA LYS A 176 20.10 6.35 8.72
C LYS A 176 19.66 5.91 10.12
N TYR A 177 18.38 6.05 10.42
CA TYR A 177 17.79 5.63 11.70
C TYR A 177 17.92 4.11 11.93
N HIS A 178 17.65 3.32 10.89
CA HIS A 178 17.81 1.85 10.93
C HIS A 178 19.27 1.41 11.05
N GLY A 179 20.20 2.12 10.40
CA GLY A 179 21.65 1.83 10.53
C GLY A 179 22.20 2.07 11.94
N ALA A 180 21.64 3.01 12.69
CA ALA A 180 22.08 3.30 14.06
C ALA A 180 21.55 2.28 15.10
N ALA A 181 20.39 1.68 14.86
CA ALA A 181 19.82 0.67 15.76
C ALA A 181 20.50 -0.70 15.66
N GLY A 182 21.12 -1.01 14.52
CA GLY A 182 21.88 -2.25 14.30
C GLY A 182 23.25 -2.31 14.98
N HIS A 183 23.75 -1.22 15.56
CA HIS A 183 25.06 -1.15 16.22
C HIS A 183 24.99 -1.08 17.76
N ALA A 184 23.79 -1.13 18.34
CA ALA A 184 23.60 -1.07 19.80
C ALA A 184 23.42 -2.45 20.47
N GLY A 185 23.71 -3.55 19.75
CA GLY A 185 23.54 -4.92 20.22
C GLY A 185 24.66 -5.85 19.74
N ALA A 186 25.93 -5.51 20.03
CA ALA A 186 27.04 -6.42 19.91
C ALA A 186 27.88 -6.37 21.18
#